data_b0a7f8f403c125999dae626eb2ab18b7
#
_entry.id   b0a7f8f403c125999dae626eb2ab18b7
#
_cell.length_a   1.000
_cell.length_b   1.000
_cell.length_c   1.000
_cell.angle_alpha   90.00
_cell.angle_beta   90.00
_cell.angle_gamma   90.00
#
_symmetry.space_group_name_H-M   'P 1'
#
loop_
_entity.id
_entity.type
_entity.pdbx_description
1 polymer ?
#
loop_
_entity_poly.entity_id
_entity_poly.type
_entity_poly.pdbx_seq_one_letter_code
_entity_poly.pdbx_strand_id
1 'polypeptide(L)'
;MKADKNKRTGLQAPMGETTVLLHTCCAPCSSAIIEAMVQNGITPVIYYCNPNIYPREEYEIRKNECTRYAQSLGLEIIDADYDHENWLEAVKGLEGEPERGGRCLKCFKLRLRRTAQYARERGIKVITTT
;
A
#
# COMPACT_ATOMS: atom_id res chain seq x y z
N MET A 1 2.52 29.78 15.87
CA MET A 1 1.81 28.50 16.00
C MET A 1 2.74 27.45 16.55
N LYS A 2 2.30 26.74 17.56
CA LYS A 2 3.10 25.67 18.15
C LYS A 2 3.16 24.46 17.24
N ALA A 3 4.36 23.93 17.00
CA ALA A 3 4.52 22.76 16.17
C ALA A 3 3.89 21.54 16.86
N ASP A 4 3.20 20.74 16.09
CA ASP A 4 2.68 19.46 16.56
C ASP A 4 3.86 18.52 16.79
N LYS A 5 3.96 17.97 17.99
CA LYS A 5 5.06 17.05 18.36
C LYS A 5 5.05 15.78 17.51
N ASN A 6 3.88 15.37 17.00
CA ASN A 6 3.73 14.17 16.19
C ASN A 6 3.93 14.43 14.70
N LYS A 7 4.01 15.70 14.32
CA LYS A 7 4.21 16.05 12.92
C LYS A 7 5.65 15.80 12.51
N ARG A 8 5.81 15.00 11.47
CA ARG A 8 7.12 14.73 10.91
C ARG A 8 7.46 15.81 9.89
N THR A 9 8.23 16.81 10.35
CA THR A 9 8.65 17.92 9.49
C THR A 9 9.63 17.40 8.44
N GLY A 10 9.57 17.97 7.25
CA GLY A 10 10.46 17.62 6.16
C GLY A 10 10.06 16.43 5.33
N LEU A 11 8.91 15.79 5.65
CA LEU A 11 8.40 14.72 4.80
C LEU A 11 7.88 15.33 3.51
N GLN A 12 8.47 14.96 2.40
CA GLN A 12 8.10 15.46 1.08
C GLN A 12 8.12 14.32 0.08
N ALA A 13 7.17 14.35 -0.87
CA ALA A 13 7.20 13.43 -1.99
C ALA A 13 8.23 13.91 -3.02
N PRO A 14 8.84 12.97 -3.78
CA PRO A 14 9.73 13.35 -4.86
C PRO A 14 9.04 14.29 -5.88
N MET A 15 9.81 15.14 -6.51
CA MET A 15 9.33 16.07 -7.55
C MET A 15 8.27 17.08 -7.07
N GLY A 16 8.16 17.30 -5.77
CA GLY A 16 7.18 18.23 -5.20
C GLY A 16 5.74 17.80 -5.33
N GLU A 17 5.49 16.53 -5.62
CA GLU A 17 4.13 16.01 -5.76
C GLU A 17 3.41 15.98 -4.41
N THR A 18 2.09 16.21 -4.44
CA THR A 18 1.25 16.18 -3.25
C THR A 18 0.36 14.94 -3.20
N THR A 19 0.27 14.19 -4.28
CA THR A 19 -0.52 12.96 -4.35
C THR A 19 0.41 11.78 -4.54
N VAL A 20 0.25 10.76 -3.69
CA VAL A 20 1.09 9.56 -3.69
C VAL A 20 0.18 8.35 -3.68
N LEU A 21 0.49 7.35 -4.51
CA LEU A 21 -0.20 6.06 -4.45
C LEU A 21 0.52 5.19 -3.42
N LEU A 22 -0.18 4.86 -2.34
CA LEU A 22 0.38 4.12 -1.22
C LEU A 22 -0.14 2.68 -1.25
N HIS A 23 0.73 1.74 -1.55
CA HIS A 23 0.41 0.32 -1.42
C HIS A 23 0.33 -0.04 0.06
N THR A 24 -0.77 -0.66 0.46
CA THR A 24 -1.08 -0.93 1.87
C THR A 24 -1.52 -2.37 2.05
N CYS A 25 -0.97 -3.06 3.03
CA CYS A 25 -1.36 -4.43 3.35
C CYS A 25 -2.37 -4.51 4.51
N CYS A 26 -2.32 -3.58 5.45
CA CYS A 26 -3.28 -3.52 6.56
C CYS A 26 -3.26 -2.13 7.19
N ALA A 27 -4.34 -1.78 7.89
CA ALA A 27 -4.45 -0.48 8.52
C ALA A 27 -3.37 -0.24 9.59
N PRO A 28 -3.11 -1.17 10.54
CA PRO A 28 -2.10 -0.92 11.57
C PRO A 28 -0.70 -0.67 11.02
N CYS A 29 -0.34 -1.32 9.91
CA CYS A 29 0.98 -1.15 9.31
C CYS A 29 1.16 0.22 8.66
N SER A 30 0.06 0.84 8.24
CA SER A 30 0.08 2.03 7.39
C SER A 30 -0.28 3.31 8.11
N SER A 31 -0.91 3.22 9.29
CA SER A 31 -1.48 4.39 9.95
C SER A 31 -0.46 5.49 10.21
N ALA A 32 0.72 5.15 10.68
CA ALA A 32 1.76 6.14 11.00
C ALA A 32 2.21 6.92 9.78
N ILE A 33 2.44 6.24 8.66
CA ILE A 33 2.89 6.91 7.44
C ILE A 33 1.75 7.73 6.80
N ILE A 34 0.54 7.23 6.86
CA ILE A 34 -0.63 7.95 6.36
C ILE A 34 -0.80 9.26 7.13
N GLU A 35 -0.76 9.19 8.45
CA GLU A 35 -0.87 10.38 9.29
C GLU A 35 0.26 11.38 9.02
N ALA A 36 1.50 10.89 8.88
CA ALA A 36 2.63 11.74 8.55
C ALA A 36 2.46 12.44 7.21
N MET A 37 1.96 11.72 6.20
CA MET A 37 1.69 12.31 4.88
C MET A 37 0.64 13.42 4.98
N VAL A 38 -0.48 13.14 5.63
CA VAL A 38 -1.57 14.10 5.75
C VAL A 38 -1.08 15.34 6.50
N GLN A 39 -0.32 15.19 7.56
CA GLN A 39 0.22 16.31 8.34
C GLN A 39 1.19 17.17 7.54
N ASN A 40 1.83 16.62 6.52
CA ASN A 40 2.77 17.33 5.67
C ASN A 40 2.19 17.77 4.32
N GLY A 41 0.86 17.74 4.18
CA GLY A 41 0.19 18.20 2.98
C GLY A 41 0.24 17.23 1.82
N ILE A 42 0.60 15.97 2.08
CA ILE A 42 0.62 14.91 1.07
C ILE A 42 -0.66 14.11 1.19
N THR A 43 -1.34 13.90 0.07
CA THR A 43 -2.58 13.11 0.04
C THR A 43 -2.28 11.72 -0.47
N PRO A 44 -2.29 10.69 0.38
CA PRO A 44 -2.14 9.33 -0.11
C PRO A 44 -3.44 8.82 -0.72
N VAL A 45 -3.35 8.17 -1.87
CA VAL A 45 -4.41 7.33 -2.42
C VAL A 45 -4.06 5.90 -2.00
N ILE A 46 -4.93 5.26 -1.24
CA ILE A 46 -4.65 3.95 -0.67
C ILE A 46 -4.91 2.89 -1.74
N TYR A 47 -3.91 2.08 -2.03
CA TYR A 47 -4.02 1.00 -2.99
C TYR A 47 -3.87 -0.33 -2.28
N TYR A 48 -4.99 -1.04 -2.11
CA TYR A 48 -5.02 -2.33 -1.45
C TYR A 48 -4.84 -3.42 -2.50
N CYS A 49 -3.60 -3.91 -2.63
CA CYS A 49 -3.23 -4.95 -3.59
C CYS A 49 -2.43 -6.02 -2.85
N ASN A 50 -3.13 -7.05 -2.41
CA ASN A 50 -2.53 -8.10 -1.57
C ASN A 50 -2.98 -9.50 -2.01
N PRO A 51 -2.59 -9.92 -3.23
CA PRO A 51 -2.99 -11.23 -3.76
C PRO A 51 -2.39 -12.39 -2.98
N ASN A 52 -1.40 -12.13 -2.13
CA ASN A 52 -0.72 -13.12 -1.31
C ASN A 52 -1.50 -13.51 -0.06
N ILE A 53 -2.50 -12.73 0.34
CA ILE A 53 -3.24 -13.02 1.58
C ILE A 53 -4.19 -14.20 1.34
N TYR A 54 -4.10 -15.18 2.24
CA TYR A 54 -4.93 -16.38 2.21
C TYR A 54 -5.31 -16.75 3.64
N PRO A 55 -6.54 -17.22 3.90
CA PRO A 55 -7.62 -17.40 2.93
C PRO A 55 -8.29 -16.07 2.53
N ARG A 56 -9.23 -16.15 1.58
CA ARG A 56 -9.90 -14.94 1.08
C ARG A 56 -10.62 -14.17 2.19
N GLU A 57 -11.14 -14.86 3.19
CA GLU A 57 -11.79 -14.21 4.34
C GLU A 57 -10.84 -13.25 5.05
N GLU A 58 -9.57 -13.63 5.21
CA GLU A 58 -8.56 -12.75 5.80
C GLU A 58 -8.30 -11.54 4.92
N TYR A 59 -8.24 -11.75 3.61
CA TYR A 59 -8.12 -10.65 2.65
C TYR A 59 -9.25 -9.65 2.81
N GLU A 60 -10.49 -10.13 2.91
CA GLU A 60 -11.66 -9.27 3.04
C GLU A 60 -11.68 -8.52 4.38
N ILE A 61 -11.28 -9.18 5.47
CA ILE A 61 -11.20 -8.55 6.80
C ILE A 61 -10.22 -7.37 6.77
N ARG A 62 -9.03 -7.59 6.25
CA ARG A 62 -8.00 -6.55 6.17
C ARG A 62 -8.40 -5.43 5.23
N LYS A 63 -9.04 -5.76 4.11
CA LYS A 63 -9.56 -4.77 3.17
C LYS A 63 -10.59 -3.88 3.85
N ASN A 64 -11.53 -4.47 4.58
CA ASN A 64 -12.58 -3.71 5.27
C ASN A 64 -12.00 -2.78 6.33
N GLU A 65 -11.00 -3.22 7.06
CA GLU A 65 -10.31 -2.39 8.05
C GLU A 65 -9.62 -1.20 7.39
N CYS A 66 -8.91 -1.43 6.29
CA CYS A 66 -8.26 -0.37 5.53
C CYS A 66 -9.29 0.61 4.97
N THR A 67 -10.41 0.11 4.47
CA THR A 67 -11.48 0.94 3.92
C THR A 67 -12.05 1.85 5.00
N ARG A 68 -12.37 1.33 6.16
CA ARG A 68 -12.89 2.13 7.27
C ARG A 68 -11.90 3.20 7.70
N TYR A 69 -10.62 2.84 7.79
CA TYR A 69 -9.59 3.78 8.17
C TYR A 69 -9.44 4.90 7.14
N ALA A 70 -9.38 4.57 5.87
CA ALA A 70 -9.27 5.55 4.80
C ALA A 70 -10.49 6.50 4.80
N GLN A 71 -11.69 5.96 4.94
CA GLN A 71 -12.90 6.75 4.98
C GLN A 71 -12.94 7.69 6.19
N SER A 72 -12.40 7.27 7.33
CA SER A 72 -12.35 8.12 8.52
C SER A 72 -11.47 9.35 8.31
N LEU A 73 -10.51 9.27 7.40
CA LEU A 73 -9.61 10.37 7.08
C LEU A 73 -10.01 11.10 5.78
N GLY A 74 -11.09 10.69 5.14
CA GLY A 74 -11.53 11.28 3.88
C GLY A 74 -10.61 10.95 2.70
N LEU A 75 -9.90 9.83 2.75
CA LEU A 75 -8.98 9.42 1.72
C LEU A 75 -9.60 8.42 0.76
N GLU A 76 -9.16 8.45 -0.50
CA GLU A 76 -9.57 7.48 -1.50
C GLU A 76 -8.88 6.15 -1.24
N ILE A 77 -9.62 5.05 -1.37
CA ILE A 77 -9.06 3.69 -1.31
C ILE A 77 -9.48 2.94 -2.56
N ILE A 78 -8.50 2.26 -3.16
CA ILE A 78 -8.68 1.45 -4.35
C ILE A 78 -8.50 -0.01 -3.96
N ASP A 79 -9.50 -0.83 -4.26
CA ASP A 79 -9.40 -2.28 -4.08
C ASP A 79 -8.93 -2.90 -5.39
N ALA A 80 -7.68 -3.34 -5.42
CA ALA A 80 -7.18 -4.13 -6.53
C ALA A 80 -7.80 -5.54 -6.42
N ASP A 81 -8.16 -6.13 -7.54
CA ASP A 81 -8.79 -7.44 -7.52
C ASP A 81 -7.93 -8.47 -6.81
N TYR A 82 -8.60 -9.36 -6.06
CA TYR A 82 -7.94 -10.45 -5.38
C TYR A 82 -7.56 -11.55 -6.38
N ASP A 83 -6.35 -11.45 -6.90
CA ASP A 83 -5.82 -12.38 -7.89
C ASP A 83 -4.80 -13.33 -7.26
N HIS A 84 -5.29 -14.13 -6.32
CA HIS A 84 -4.45 -15.07 -5.57
C HIS A 84 -3.85 -16.16 -6.47
N GLU A 85 -4.59 -16.60 -7.47
CA GLU A 85 -4.11 -17.62 -8.40
C GLU A 85 -2.90 -17.14 -9.19
N ASN A 86 -2.91 -15.91 -9.65
CA ASN A 86 -1.76 -15.32 -10.33
C ASN A 86 -0.57 -15.20 -9.39
N TRP A 87 -0.81 -14.86 -8.13
CA TRP A 87 0.25 -14.82 -7.13
C TRP A 87 0.85 -16.21 -6.90
N LEU A 88 0.00 -17.24 -6.78
CA LEU A 88 0.48 -18.61 -6.62
C LEU A 88 1.36 -19.04 -7.80
N GLU A 89 0.97 -18.69 -9.00
CA GLU A 89 1.76 -19.00 -10.20
C GLU A 89 3.10 -18.25 -10.17
N ALA A 90 3.10 -16.99 -9.77
CA ALA A 90 4.31 -16.18 -9.71
C ALA A 90 5.33 -16.69 -8.70
N VAL A 91 4.88 -17.31 -7.59
CA VAL A 91 5.76 -17.84 -6.55
C VAL A 91 5.93 -19.36 -6.63
N LYS A 92 5.43 -20.00 -7.68
CA LYS A 92 5.51 -21.44 -7.86
C LYS A 92 6.97 -21.91 -7.83
N GLY A 93 7.21 -22.96 -7.08
CA GLY A 93 8.54 -23.50 -6.90
C GLY A 93 9.36 -22.85 -5.80
N LEU A 94 8.83 -21.82 -5.16
CA LEU A 94 9.52 -21.06 -4.12
C LEU A 94 8.92 -21.27 -2.73
N GLU A 95 8.03 -22.25 -2.56
CA GLU A 95 7.31 -22.49 -1.32
C GLU A 95 8.24 -22.83 -0.15
N GLY A 96 9.37 -23.44 -0.44
CA GLY A 96 10.36 -23.81 0.57
C GLY A 96 11.38 -22.72 0.89
N GLU A 97 11.30 -21.56 0.24
CA GLU A 97 12.24 -20.49 0.47
C GLU A 97 12.02 -19.85 1.85
N PRO A 98 13.13 -19.48 2.52
CA PRO A 98 13.01 -18.81 3.82
C PRO A 98 12.38 -17.43 3.68
N GLU A 99 11.90 -16.89 4.80
CA GLU A 99 11.44 -15.51 4.87
C GLU A 99 12.54 -14.57 4.34
N ARG A 100 12.16 -13.59 3.53
CA ARG A 100 13.05 -12.67 2.82
C ARG A 100 13.87 -13.34 1.70
N GLY A 101 13.53 -14.56 1.35
CA GLY A 101 14.14 -15.26 0.22
C GLY A 101 13.45 -14.95 -1.10
N GLY A 102 13.62 -15.83 -2.09
CA GLY A 102 13.11 -15.63 -3.44
C GLY A 102 11.60 -15.48 -3.53
N ARG A 103 10.84 -16.17 -2.68
CA ARG A 103 9.39 -16.08 -2.65
C ARG A 103 8.93 -14.69 -2.22
N CYS A 104 9.50 -14.16 -1.14
CA CYS A 104 9.18 -12.83 -0.65
C CYS A 104 9.53 -11.76 -1.67
N LEU A 105 10.68 -11.91 -2.33
CA LEU A 105 11.11 -10.97 -3.35
C LEU A 105 10.15 -10.96 -4.54
N LYS A 106 9.72 -12.13 -5.02
CA LYS A 106 8.75 -12.23 -6.12
C LYS A 106 7.40 -11.65 -5.74
N CYS A 107 6.92 -11.93 -4.55
CA CYS A 107 5.68 -11.39 -4.03
C CYS A 107 5.73 -9.85 -3.98
N PHE A 108 6.81 -9.31 -3.45
CA PHE A 108 7.02 -7.87 -3.34
C PHE A 108 7.04 -7.20 -4.72
N LYS A 109 7.78 -7.79 -5.67
CA LYS A 109 7.87 -7.28 -7.04
C LYS A 109 6.52 -7.29 -7.73
N LEU A 110 5.74 -8.35 -7.57
CA LEU A 110 4.41 -8.43 -8.17
C LEU A 110 3.50 -7.30 -7.67
N ARG A 111 3.47 -7.10 -6.35
CA ARG A 111 2.62 -6.07 -5.76
C ARG A 111 3.06 -4.66 -6.17
N LEU A 112 4.35 -4.40 -6.16
CA LEU A 112 4.87 -3.09 -6.59
C LEU A 112 4.65 -2.83 -8.07
N ARG A 113 4.79 -3.86 -8.90
CA ARG A 113 4.53 -3.73 -10.34
C ARG A 113 3.07 -3.34 -10.59
N ARG A 114 2.13 -4.00 -9.93
CA ARG A 114 0.71 -3.67 -10.07
C ARG A 114 0.42 -2.26 -9.56
N THR A 115 1.05 -1.87 -8.47
CA THR A 115 0.92 -0.51 -7.92
C THR A 115 1.42 0.52 -8.92
N ALA A 116 2.59 0.30 -9.52
CA ALA A 116 3.17 1.19 -10.50
C ALA A 116 2.32 1.30 -11.77
N GLN A 117 1.76 0.17 -12.23
CA GLN A 117 0.87 0.16 -13.39
C GLN A 117 -0.39 0.99 -13.12
N TYR A 118 -0.99 0.83 -11.96
CA TYR A 118 -2.16 1.59 -11.58
C TYR A 118 -1.86 3.08 -11.48
N ALA A 119 -0.74 3.43 -10.87
CA ALA A 119 -0.30 4.82 -10.77
C ALA A 119 -0.15 5.45 -12.15
N ARG A 120 0.44 4.72 -13.09
CA ARG A 120 0.61 5.18 -14.48
C ARG A 120 -0.74 5.45 -15.14
N GLU A 121 -1.70 4.54 -14.95
CA GLU A 121 -3.06 4.69 -15.51
C GLU A 121 -3.78 5.90 -14.94
N ARG A 122 -3.56 6.20 -13.67
CA ARG A 122 -4.19 7.32 -12.97
C ARG A 122 -3.41 8.63 -13.10
N GLY A 123 -2.23 8.61 -13.70
CA GLY A 123 -1.37 9.79 -13.78
C GLY A 123 -0.72 10.19 -12.45
N ILE A 124 -0.65 9.27 -11.50
CA ILE A 124 0.04 9.49 -10.23
C ILE A 124 1.53 9.21 -10.41
N LYS A 125 2.36 10.18 -10.08
CA LYS A 125 3.80 10.12 -10.40
C LYS A 125 4.65 9.49 -9.31
N VAL A 126 4.12 9.32 -8.09
CA VAL A 126 4.89 8.82 -6.96
C VAL A 126 4.14 7.64 -6.34
N ILE A 127 4.86 6.55 -6.11
CA ILE A 127 4.33 5.38 -5.41
C ILE A 127 5.20 5.07 -4.20
N THR A 128 4.61 4.45 -3.20
CA THR A 128 5.32 3.95 -2.03
C THR A 128 4.58 2.75 -1.47
N THR A 129 5.16 2.10 -0.47
CA THR A 129 4.59 0.92 0.15
C THR A 129 4.84 0.92 1.66
N THR A 130 4.02 0.16 2.34
CA THR A 130 4.19 -0.10 3.78
C THR A 130 4.30 -1.58 4.08
#